data_0459825d06f0ce4849b0bd36432b826a
#
_entry.id   0459825d06f0ce4849b0bd36432b826a
#
_cell.length_a   1.000
_cell.length_b   1.000
_cell.length_c   1.000
_cell.angle_alpha   90.00
_cell.angle_beta   90.00
_cell.angle_gamma   90.00
#
_symmetry.space_group_name_H-M   'P 1'
#
loop_
_entity.id
_entity.type
_entity.pdbx_description
1 polymer ?
#
loop_
_entity_poly.entity_id
_entity_poly.type
_entity_poly.pdbx_seq_one_letter_code
_entity_poly.pdbx_strand_id
1 'polypeptide(L)'
;ENGFGSYVNGEDKMFAAYSSVPDTDGWSIAVTAPQVNYLASTRDAIIIDLTVMGIAILVSVVIALALARNIGKPMKACVNRMKLLVEGDLETPMPKITNRDETGELARSTASLVEGLSIVIKDIDYLLNEMANQNMNVHTLHEDVYVGSFHNILLSMRNMKSALNNAMLQVNHSASEVSDASNQLSASAQTLSQGTTEQASSVEELASRINTIAEQVKDTA
;
A
#
# COMPACT_ATOMS: atom_id res chain seq x y z
N GLU A 1 83.31 -23.94 -10.99
CA GLU A 1 82.34 -23.10 -10.34
C GLU A 1 81.30 -22.65 -11.34
N ASN A 2 80.03 -22.62 -10.98
CA ASN A 2 78.94 -22.09 -11.81
C ASN A 2 78.59 -20.70 -11.29
N GLY A 3 78.37 -19.76 -12.23
CA GLY A 3 78.03 -18.42 -11.82
C GLY A 3 77.10 -17.70 -12.84
N PHE A 4 76.45 -16.62 -12.34
CA PHE A 4 75.71 -15.71 -13.18
C PHE A 4 76.16 -14.29 -12.90
N GLY A 5 76.27 -13.51 -13.93
CA GLY A 5 76.69 -12.12 -13.82
C GLY A 5 76.30 -11.27 -15.03
N SER A 6 76.62 -9.98 -14.98
CA SER A 6 76.50 -9.09 -16.12
C SER A 6 77.87 -8.48 -16.49
N TYR A 7 78.14 -8.32 -17.77
CA TYR A 7 79.32 -7.67 -18.29
C TYR A 7 78.97 -6.75 -19.45
N VAL A 8 79.92 -5.90 -19.85
CA VAL A 8 79.73 -5.00 -20.97
C VAL A 8 80.58 -5.52 -22.15
N ASN A 9 79.99 -5.71 -23.31
CA ASN A 9 80.63 -6.11 -24.55
C ASN A 9 80.47 -5.00 -25.61
N GLY A 10 81.49 -4.15 -25.79
CA GLY A 10 81.35 -2.94 -26.58
C GLY A 10 80.38 -1.93 -25.90
N GLU A 11 79.31 -1.56 -26.60
CA GLU A 11 78.25 -0.68 -26.06
C GLU A 11 77.11 -1.44 -25.38
N ASP A 12 77.06 -2.79 -25.48
CA ASP A 12 75.93 -3.61 -25.00
C ASP A 12 76.20 -4.21 -23.60
N LYS A 13 75.22 -4.07 -22.68
CA LYS A 13 75.23 -4.83 -21.46
C LYS A 13 74.71 -6.23 -21.73
N MET A 14 75.48 -7.24 -21.32
CA MET A 14 75.16 -8.66 -21.51
C MET A 14 74.96 -9.37 -20.17
N PHE A 15 74.00 -10.28 -20.12
CA PHE A 15 73.99 -11.29 -19.09
C PHE A 15 74.85 -12.45 -19.49
N ALA A 16 75.57 -13.06 -18.54
CA ALA A 16 76.35 -14.25 -18.74
C ALA A 16 76.07 -15.27 -17.64
N ALA A 17 75.73 -16.47 -18.07
CA ALA A 17 75.73 -17.64 -17.16
C ALA A 17 76.91 -18.54 -17.60
N TYR A 18 77.75 -18.92 -16.68
CA TYR A 18 78.89 -19.77 -16.98
C TYR A 18 78.92 -21.00 -16.01
N SER A 19 79.44 -22.08 -16.58
CA SER A 19 79.68 -23.32 -15.87
C SER A 19 81.01 -23.90 -16.28
N SER A 20 81.76 -24.44 -15.29
CA SER A 20 82.98 -25.20 -15.56
C SER A 20 82.64 -26.54 -16.23
N VAL A 21 83.45 -26.91 -17.21
CA VAL A 21 83.32 -28.22 -17.89
C VAL A 21 84.06 -29.26 -17.08
N PRO A 22 83.33 -30.33 -16.58
CA PRO A 22 83.96 -31.40 -15.85
C PRO A 22 85.10 -32.05 -16.68
N ASP A 23 86.10 -32.53 -15.98
CA ASP A 23 87.25 -33.28 -16.59
C ASP A 23 88.10 -32.53 -17.61
N THR A 24 88.16 -31.19 -17.50
CA THR A 24 88.98 -30.33 -18.34
C THR A 24 89.83 -29.40 -17.50
N ASP A 25 91.10 -29.05 -18.04
CA ASP A 25 91.98 -28.12 -17.37
C ASP A 25 91.49 -26.64 -17.54
N GLY A 26 90.46 -26.26 -16.65
CA GLY A 26 90.01 -24.87 -16.53
C GLY A 26 89.06 -24.38 -17.60
N TRP A 27 88.46 -25.24 -18.40
CA TRP A 27 87.53 -24.80 -19.46
C TRP A 27 86.18 -24.47 -18.85
N SER A 28 85.59 -23.39 -19.31
CA SER A 28 84.24 -22.93 -18.92
C SER A 28 83.43 -22.62 -20.15
N ILE A 29 82.14 -22.98 -20.11
CA ILE A 29 81.17 -22.58 -21.13
C ILE A 29 80.34 -21.40 -20.56
N ALA A 30 80.22 -20.33 -21.31
CA ALA A 30 79.40 -19.19 -20.98
C ALA A 30 78.32 -19.01 -22.05
N VAL A 31 77.10 -18.86 -21.63
CA VAL A 31 75.99 -18.46 -22.49
C VAL A 31 75.65 -17.00 -22.18
N THR A 32 75.67 -16.17 -23.22
CA THR A 32 75.45 -14.73 -23.07
C THR A 32 74.20 -14.26 -23.81
N ALA A 33 73.51 -13.29 -23.26
CA ALA A 33 72.34 -12.68 -23.87
C ALA A 33 72.32 -11.17 -23.64
N PRO A 34 71.92 -10.36 -24.64
CA PRO A 34 71.84 -8.91 -24.49
C PRO A 34 70.75 -8.53 -23.49
N GLN A 35 71.05 -7.70 -22.48
CA GLN A 35 70.09 -7.19 -21.48
C GLN A 35 68.96 -6.38 -22.12
N VAL A 36 69.27 -5.60 -23.18
CA VAL A 36 68.32 -4.72 -23.86
C VAL A 36 67.08 -5.48 -24.37
N ASN A 37 67.30 -6.67 -24.96
CA ASN A 37 66.18 -7.49 -25.50
C ASN A 37 65.26 -8.00 -24.43
N TYR A 38 65.80 -8.41 -23.30
CA TYR A 38 64.93 -8.89 -22.15
C TYR A 38 64.22 -7.74 -21.47
N LEU A 39 64.91 -6.61 -21.26
CA LEU A 39 64.31 -5.45 -20.59
C LEU A 39 63.26 -4.75 -21.49
N ALA A 40 63.50 -4.67 -22.79
CA ALA A 40 62.52 -4.12 -23.74
C ALA A 40 61.26 -4.97 -23.81
N SER A 41 61.38 -6.29 -23.94
CA SER A 41 60.26 -7.23 -23.99
C SER A 41 59.44 -7.20 -22.69
N THR A 42 60.11 -7.13 -21.54
CA THR A 42 59.42 -7.04 -20.23
C THR A 42 58.70 -5.72 -20.07
N ARG A 43 59.24 -4.59 -20.49
CA ARG A 43 58.62 -3.27 -20.47
C ARG A 43 57.35 -3.23 -21.33
N ASP A 44 57.45 -3.77 -22.56
CA ASP A 44 56.32 -3.78 -23.50
C ASP A 44 55.19 -4.69 -22.97
N ALA A 45 55.52 -5.82 -22.36
CA ALA A 45 54.54 -6.67 -21.65
C ALA A 45 53.84 -5.93 -20.51
N ILE A 46 54.57 -5.22 -19.66
CA ILE A 46 53.97 -4.44 -18.55
C ILE A 46 53.07 -3.33 -19.09
N ILE A 47 53.45 -2.64 -20.17
CA ILE A 47 52.58 -1.60 -20.76
C ILE A 47 51.30 -2.20 -21.31
N ILE A 48 51.37 -3.37 -21.97
CA ILE A 48 50.19 -4.08 -22.47
C ILE A 48 49.28 -4.50 -21.32
N ASP A 49 49.82 -5.10 -20.25
CA ASP A 49 49.07 -5.53 -19.09
C ASP A 49 48.38 -4.35 -18.39
N LEU A 50 49.08 -3.22 -18.22
CA LEU A 50 48.50 -2.01 -17.62
C LEU A 50 47.37 -1.41 -18.49
N THR A 51 47.52 -1.43 -19.81
CA THR A 51 46.48 -0.93 -20.74
C THR A 51 45.25 -1.84 -20.72
N VAL A 52 45.42 -3.17 -20.76
CA VAL A 52 44.35 -4.14 -20.68
C VAL A 52 43.60 -3.99 -19.35
N MET A 53 44.34 -3.88 -18.24
CA MET A 53 43.73 -3.67 -16.91
C MET A 53 42.98 -2.34 -16.84
N GLY A 54 43.50 -1.26 -17.38
CA GLY A 54 42.84 0.03 -17.46
C GLY A 54 41.51 -0.03 -18.25
N ILE A 55 41.52 -0.70 -19.41
CA ILE A 55 40.31 -0.92 -20.20
C ILE A 55 39.30 -1.79 -19.44
N ALA A 56 39.72 -2.86 -18.79
CA ALA A 56 38.86 -3.74 -18.02
C ALA A 56 38.17 -3.01 -16.86
N ILE A 57 38.89 -2.16 -16.13
CA ILE A 57 38.33 -1.31 -15.06
C ILE A 57 37.30 -0.35 -15.63
N LEU A 58 37.62 0.33 -16.75
CA LEU A 58 36.70 1.27 -17.37
C LEU A 58 35.39 0.60 -17.81
N VAL A 59 35.48 -0.55 -18.47
CA VAL A 59 34.34 -1.37 -18.89
C VAL A 59 33.52 -1.80 -17.67
N SER A 60 34.15 -2.26 -16.60
CA SER A 60 33.49 -2.67 -15.36
C SER A 60 32.72 -1.51 -14.72
N VAL A 61 33.30 -0.30 -14.68
CA VAL A 61 32.63 0.90 -14.15
C VAL A 61 31.41 1.26 -15.00
N VAL A 62 31.53 1.22 -16.34
CA VAL A 62 30.41 1.52 -17.25
C VAL A 62 29.27 0.52 -17.04
N ILE A 63 29.59 -0.77 -16.95
CA ILE A 63 28.57 -1.82 -16.68
C ILE A 63 27.91 -1.59 -15.32
N ALA A 64 28.70 -1.32 -14.27
CA ALA A 64 28.17 -1.07 -12.92
C ALA A 64 27.21 0.14 -12.89
N LEU A 65 27.58 1.23 -13.57
CA LEU A 65 26.72 2.41 -13.68
C LEU A 65 25.44 2.13 -14.49
N ALA A 66 25.52 1.36 -15.55
CA ALA A 66 24.38 0.94 -16.34
C ALA A 66 23.39 0.08 -15.50
N LEU A 67 23.89 -0.91 -14.77
CA LEU A 67 23.09 -1.74 -13.88
C LEU A 67 22.46 -0.91 -12.76
N ALA A 68 23.21 0.00 -12.13
CA ALA A 68 22.70 0.87 -11.08
C ALA A 68 21.57 1.79 -11.58
N ARG A 69 21.63 2.27 -12.81
CA ARG A 69 20.62 3.14 -13.41
C ARG A 69 19.41 2.37 -13.93
N ASN A 70 19.63 1.25 -14.58
CA ASN A 70 18.57 0.52 -15.28
C ASN A 70 17.84 -0.48 -14.39
N ILE A 71 18.47 -0.99 -13.33
CA ILE A 71 17.87 -1.94 -12.41
C ILE A 71 17.72 -1.33 -11.02
N GLY A 72 18.79 -0.80 -10.45
CA GLY A 72 18.82 -0.35 -9.07
C GLY A 72 17.83 0.79 -8.78
N LYS A 73 17.78 1.83 -9.62
CA LYS A 73 16.87 2.96 -9.44
C LYS A 73 15.40 2.58 -9.55
N PRO A 74 14.93 1.87 -10.60
CA PRO A 74 13.55 1.41 -10.71
C PRO A 74 13.12 0.54 -9.55
N MET A 75 13.92 -0.43 -9.16
CA MET A 75 13.61 -1.28 -8.01
C MET A 75 13.47 -0.48 -6.71
N LYS A 76 14.38 0.46 -6.46
CA LYS A 76 14.30 1.34 -5.28
C LYS A 76 13.03 2.19 -5.29
N ALA A 77 12.60 2.66 -6.45
CA ALA A 77 11.35 3.41 -6.60
C ALA A 77 10.12 2.54 -6.26
N CYS A 78 10.06 1.29 -6.74
CA CYS A 78 9.02 0.33 -6.35
C CYS A 78 9.01 0.08 -4.84
N VAL A 79 10.17 -0.21 -4.24
CA VAL A 79 10.29 -0.44 -2.80
C VAL A 79 9.83 0.78 -1.99
N ASN A 80 10.22 1.99 -2.38
CA ASN A 80 9.80 3.20 -1.70
C ASN A 80 8.28 3.41 -1.83
N ARG A 81 7.71 3.16 -3.01
CA ARG A 81 6.26 3.28 -3.21
C ARG A 81 5.48 2.25 -2.37
N MET A 82 5.99 1.02 -2.28
CA MET A 82 5.40 -0.01 -1.42
C MET A 82 5.46 0.35 0.06
N LYS A 83 6.54 1.02 0.51
CA LYS A 83 6.62 1.54 1.88
C LYS A 83 5.55 2.58 2.17
N LEU A 84 5.36 3.55 1.27
CA LEU A 84 4.30 4.55 1.39
C LEU A 84 2.92 3.89 1.41
N LEU A 85 2.71 2.84 0.61
CA LEU A 85 1.45 2.07 0.64
C LEU A 85 1.22 1.40 2.00
N VAL A 86 2.25 0.84 2.62
CA VAL A 86 2.18 0.26 3.98
C VAL A 86 1.87 1.33 5.03
N GLU A 87 2.31 2.57 4.83
CA GLU A 87 2.00 3.73 5.66
C GLU A 87 0.58 4.30 5.38
N GLY A 88 -0.15 3.72 4.41
CA GLY A 88 -1.51 4.13 4.05
C GLY A 88 -1.56 5.24 2.99
N ASP A 89 -0.44 5.65 2.41
CA ASP A 89 -0.41 6.63 1.33
C ASP A 89 -0.88 6.00 0.01
N LEU A 90 -2.07 6.33 -0.41
CA LEU A 90 -2.67 5.95 -1.69
C LEU A 90 -2.60 7.06 -2.75
N GLU A 91 -2.20 8.28 -2.34
CA GLU A 91 -2.25 9.47 -3.19
C GLU A 91 -0.96 9.69 -3.99
N THR A 92 0.22 9.36 -3.42
CA THR A 92 1.51 9.58 -4.10
C THR A 92 1.63 8.71 -5.33
N PRO A 93 1.78 9.29 -6.53
CA PRO A 93 1.86 8.53 -7.77
C PRO A 93 3.17 7.76 -7.87
N MET A 94 3.14 6.62 -8.56
CA MET A 94 4.36 5.89 -8.92
C MET A 94 5.21 6.73 -9.89
N PRO A 95 6.53 6.87 -9.67
CA PRO A 95 7.42 7.50 -10.65
C PRO A 95 7.35 6.80 -12.00
N LYS A 96 7.33 7.56 -13.09
CA LYS A 96 7.30 7.01 -14.46
C LYS A 96 8.59 6.24 -14.73
N ILE A 97 8.47 4.93 -14.90
CA ILE A 97 9.55 4.02 -15.27
C ILE A 97 9.26 3.52 -16.67
N THR A 98 10.13 3.85 -17.61
CA THR A 98 9.95 3.58 -19.06
C THR A 98 10.67 2.32 -19.54
N ASN A 99 11.30 1.57 -18.64
CA ASN A 99 11.98 0.33 -18.96
C ASN A 99 11.02 -0.68 -19.60
N ARG A 100 11.51 -1.43 -20.59
CA ARG A 100 10.74 -2.46 -21.32
C ARG A 100 11.09 -3.88 -20.86
N ASP A 101 11.93 -3.99 -19.84
CA ASP A 101 12.37 -5.23 -19.21
C ASP A 101 11.46 -5.59 -18.00
N GLU A 102 11.87 -6.60 -17.25
CA GLU A 102 11.17 -7.09 -16.05
C GLU A 102 11.07 -6.01 -14.96
N THR A 103 12.02 -5.08 -14.91
CA THR A 103 11.98 -3.96 -13.95
C THR A 103 10.87 -2.96 -14.31
N GLY A 104 10.65 -2.74 -15.59
CA GLY A 104 9.54 -1.93 -16.10
C GLY A 104 8.20 -2.61 -15.90
N GLU A 105 8.12 -3.94 -16.06
CA GLU A 105 6.91 -4.72 -15.77
C GLU A 105 6.56 -4.67 -14.29
N LEU A 106 7.53 -4.86 -13.41
CA LEU A 106 7.35 -4.71 -11.97
C LEU A 106 6.82 -3.33 -11.59
N ALA A 107 7.37 -2.28 -12.20
CA ALA A 107 6.93 -0.91 -11.94
C ALA A 107 5.48 -0.67 -12.39
N ARG A 108 5.10 -1.16 -13.57
CA ARG A 108 3.71 -1.07 -14.06
C ARG A 108 2.74 -1.85 -13.18
N SER A 109 3.10 -3.08 -12.80
CA SER A 109 2.28 -3.91 -11.89
C SER A 109 2.11 -3.25 -10.52
N THR A 110 3.18 -2.65 -9.97
CA THR A 110 3.11 -1.89 -8.72
C THR A 110 2.20 -0.67 -8.87
N ALA A 111 2.28 0.06 -9.98
CA ALA A 111 1.42 1.20 -10.25
C ALA A 111 -0.06 0.80 -10.33
N SER A 112 -0.37 -0.26 -11.10
CA SER A 112 -1.74 -0.77 -11.23
C SER A 112 -2.31 -1.28 -9.89
N LEU A 113 -1.47 -1.90 -9.05
CA LEU A 113 -1.88 -2.35 -7.73
C LEU A 113 -2.26 -1.16 -6.83
N VAL A 114 -1.42 -0.13 -6.79
CA VAL A 114 -1.69 1.09 -6.01
C VAL A 114 -2.94 1.80 -6.50
N GLU A 115 -3.09 1.96 -7.82
CA GLU A 115 -4.25 2.60 -8.44
C GLU A 115 -5.54 1.82 -8.13
N GLY A 116 -5.53 0.50 -8.34
CA GLY A 116 -6.69 -0.34 -8.04
C GLY A 116 -7.10 -0.27 -6.56
N LEU A 117 -6.13 -0.33 -5.63
CA LEU A 117 -6.41 -0.16 -4.20
C LEU A 117 -6.96 1.24 -3.89
N SER A 118 -6.39 2.29 -4.49
CA SER A 118 -6.85 3.67 -4.29
C SER A 118 -8.31 3.84 -4.72
N ILE A 119 -8.69 3.28 -5.87
CA ILE A 119 -10.06 3.33 -6.37
C ILE A 119 -11.02 2.61 -5.41
N VAL A 120 -10.68 1.37 -5.01
CA VAL A 120 -11.51 0.59 -4.08
C VAL A 120 -11.71 1.31 -2.75
N ILE A 121 -10.64 1.83 -2.15
CA ILE A 121 -10.73 2.52 -0.85
C ILE A 121 -11.53 3.81 -0.95
N LYS A 122 -11.36 4.60 -2.02
CA LYS A 122 -12.13 5.83 -2.24
C LYS A 122 -13.61 5.54 -2.50
N ASP A 123 -13.92 4.49 -3.23
CA ASP A 123 -15.31 4.09 -3.47
C ASP A 123 -15.98 3.58 -2.19
N ILE A 124 -15.25 2.83 -1.37
CA ILE A 124 -15.73 2.42 -0.03
C ILE A 124 -16.00 3.65 0.84
N ASP A 125 -15.06 4.60 0.90
CA ASP A 125 -15.23 5.85 1.67
C ASP A 125 -16.45 6.64 1.20
N TYR A 126 -16.60 6.80 -0.12
CA TYR A 126 -17.78 7.42 -0.73
C TYR A 126 -19.08 6.73 -0.31
N LEU A 127 -19.17 5.40 -0.47
CA LEU A 127 -20.37 4.64 -0.13
C LEU A 127 -20.72 4.76 1.36
N LEU A 128 -19.72 4.64 2.24
CA LEU A 128 -19.93 4.76 3.68
C LEU A 128 -20.34 6.17 4.10
N ASN A 129 -19.75 7.19 3.49
CA ASN A 129 -20.08 8.58 3.78
C ASN A 129 -21.52 8.92 3.33
N GLU A 130 -21.93 8.48 2.14
CA GLU A 130 -23.31 8.64 1.67
C GLU A 130 -24.31 7.93 2.59
N MET A 131 -23.99 6.70 3.01
CA MET A 131 -24.83 5.96 3.96
C MET A 131 -24.90 6.66 5.32
N ALA A 132 -23.81 7.24 5.81
CA ALA A 132 -23.77 8.03 7.05
C ALA A 132 -24.65 9.29 6.94
N ASN A 133 -24.75 9.87 5.75
CA ASN A 133 -25.63 10.99 5.44
C ASN A 133 -27.09 10.55 5.13
N GLN A 134 -27.46 9.33 5.46
CA GLN A 134 -28.78 8.75 5.26
C GLN A 134 -29.18 8.53 3.79
N ASN A 135 -28.24 8.65 2.85
CA ASN A 135 -28.47 8.32 1.45
C ASN A 135 -28.34 6.82 1.21
N MET A 136 -29.43 6.08 1.41
CA MET A 136 -29.46 4.63 1.16
C MET A 136 -29.63 4.27 -0.33
N ASN A 137 -29.78 5.26 -1.24
CA ASN A 137 -29.87 5.03 -2.68
C ASN A 137 -28.50 5.12 -3.38
N VAL A 138 -27.39 5.08 -2.61
CA VAL A 138 -26.05 5.12 -3.15
C VAL A 138 -25.65 3.78 -3.81
N HIS A 139 -24.85 3.86 -4.86
CA HIS A 139 -24.29 2.71 -5.58
C HIS A 139 -22.82 2.94 -5.83
N THR A 140 -22.05 1.85 -5.97
CA THR A 140 -20.64 1.96 -6.38
C THR A 140 -20.50 2.61 -7.76
N LEU A 141 -19.47 3.43 -7.92
CA LEU A 141 -19.12 4.06 -9.19
C LEU A 141 -18.17 3.18 -10.02
N HIS A 142 -17.57 2.17 -9.39
CA HIS A 142 -16.46 1.37 -9.94
C HIS A 142 -16.65 -0.13 -9.65
N GLU A 143 -17.77 -0.71 -10.08
CA GLU A 143 -18.08 -2.13 -9.83
C GLU A 143 -17.04 -3.09 -10.42
N ASP A 144 -16.43 -2.69 -11.54
CA ASP A 144 -15.42 -3.44 -12.29
C ASP A 144 -14.09 -3.64 -11.53
N VAL A 145 -13.78 -2.79 -10.55
CA VAL A 145 -12.54 -2.93 -9.75
C VAL A 145 -12.68 -3.91 -8.59
N TYR A 146 -13.92 -4.30 -8.23
CA TYR A 146 -14.17 -5.26 -7.15
C TYR A 146 -14.01 -6.70 -7.63
N VAL A 147 -12.77 -7.07 -7.99
CA VAL A 147 -12.42 -8.42 -8.46
C VAL A 147 -11.91 -9.31 -7.34
N GLY A 148 -12.05 -10.63 -7.49
CA GLY A 148 -11.55 -11.61 -6.53
C GLY A 148 -12.13 -11.39 -5.12
N SER A 149 -11.26 -11.29 -4.12
CA SER A 149 -11.67 -11.09 -2.72
C SER A 149 -12.32 -9.74 -2.44
N PHE A 150 -12.08 -8.71 -3.25
CA PHE A 150 -12.74 -7.42 -3.12
C PHE A 150 -14.23 -7.49 -3.40
N HIS A 151 -14.67 -8.44 -4.24
CA HIS A 151 -16.09 -8.65 -4.51
C HIS A 151 -16.90 -8.93 -3.24
N ASN A 152 -16.33 -9.68 -2.30
CA ASN A 152 -16.99 -9.95 -1.01
C ASN A 152 -17.19 -8.68 -0.17
N ILE A 153 -16.30 -7.70 -0.27
CA ILE A 153 -16.44 -6.41 0.40
C ILE A 153 -17.66 -5.69 -0.16
N LEU A 154 -17.80 -5.61 -1.48
CA LEU A 154 -18.94 -4.98 -2.14
C LEU A 154 -20.26 -5.66 -1.75
N LEU A 155 -20.30 -6.99 -1.74
CA LEU A 155 -21.50 -7.74 -1.30
C LEU A 155 -21.86 -7.43 0.17
N SER A 156 -20.86 -7.38 1.05
CA SER A 156 -21.07 -7.06 2.47
C SER A 156 -21.62 -5.65 2.66
N MET A 157 -21.12 -4.68 1.89
CA MET A 157 -21.61 -3.30 1.90
C MET A 157 -23.05 -3.22 1.37
N ARG A 158 -23.40 -3.94 0.30
CA ARG A 158 -24.77 -4.03 -0.21
C ARG A 158 -25.72 -4.62 0.82
N ASN A 159 -25.30 -5.69 1.51
CA ASN A 159 -26.10 -6.32 2.57
C ASN A 159 -26.27 -5.36 3.76
N MET A 160 -25.22 -4.67 4.18
CA MET A 160 -25.29 -3.67 5.25
C MET A 160 -26.26 -2.52 4.88
N LYS A 161 -26.15 -1.99 3.65
CA LYS A 161 -27.08 -0.98 3.13
C LYS A 161 -28.53 -1.44 3.19
N SER A 162 -28.79 -2.66 2.72
CA SER A 162 -30.14 -3.24 2.74
C SER A 162 -30.67 -3.40 4.16
N ALA A 163 -29.85 -3.92 5.08
CA ALA A 163 -30.24 -4.09 6.49
C ALA A 163 -30.54 -2.75 7.16
N LEU A 164 -29.71 -1.72 6.95
CA LEU A 164 -29.94 -0.37 7.47
C LEU A 164 -31.20 0.25 6.90
N ASN A 165 -31.44 0.13 5.60
CA ASN A 165 -32.64 0.64 4.96
C ASN A 165 -33.92 -0.03 5.55
N ASN A 166 -33.88 -1.35 5.71
CA ASN A 166 -35.00 -2.09 6.31
C ASN A 166 -35.24 -1.65 7.77
N ALA A 167 -34.19 -1.48 8.56
CA ALA A 167 -34.27 -1.00 9.92
C ALA A 167 -34.91 0.41 10.00
N MET A 168 -34.51 1.32 9.10
CA MET A 168 -35.07 2.67 9.00
C MET A 168 -36.55 2.65 8.61
N LEU A 169 -36.95 1.80 7.67
CA LEU A 169 -38.34 1.62 7.29
C LEU A 169 -39.17 1.10 8.48
N GLN A 170 -38.66 0.14 9.26
CA GLN A 170 -39.31 -0.39 10.43
C GLN A 170 -39.45 0.67 11.54
N VAL A 171 -38.41 1.46 11.80
CA VAL A 171 -38.46 2.59 12.76
C VAL A 171 -39.51 3.61 12.33
N ASN A 172 -39.57 3.95 11.06
CA ASN A 172 -40.57 4.90 10.53
C ASN A 172 -42.02 4.35 10.70
N HIS A 173 -42.20 3.06 10.40
CA HIS A 173 -43.51 2.39 10.61
C HIS A 173 -43.90 2.41 12.10
N SER A 174 -42.99 2.00 13.00
CA SER A 174 -43.26 2.03 14.44
C SER A 174 -43.53 3.44 14.98
N ALA A 175 -42.81 4.45 14.46
CA ALA A 175 -43.08 5.85 14.82
C ALA A 175 -44.47 6.31 14.38
N SER A 176 -44.95 5.88 13.19
CA SER A 176 -46.30 6.13 12.73
C SER A 176 -47.33 5.47 13.62
N GLU A 177 -47.13 4.19 13.97
CA GLU A 177 -48.04 3.46 14.90
C GLU A 177 -48.14 4.13 16.27
N VAL A 178 -46.99 4.60 16.82
CA VAL A 178 -46.96 5.35 18.10
C VAL A 178 -47.73 6.66 17.97
N SER A 179 -47.58 7.37 16.83
CA SER A 179 -48.32 8.61 16.56
C SER A 179 -49.82 8.36 16.51
N ASP A 180 -50.28 7.32 15.81
CA ASP A 180 -51.68 6.96 15.69
C ASP A 180 -52.28 6.54 17.08
N ALA A 181 -51.55 5.72 17.83
CA ALA A 181 -51.92 5.33 19.18
C ALA A 181 -52.02 6.53 20.13
N SER A 182 -51.10 7.52 20.00
CA SER A 182 -51.12 8.76 20.78
C SER A 182 -52.35 9.62 20.47
N ASN A 183 -52.73 9.72 19.19
CA ASN A 183 -53.91 10.42 18.75
C ASN A 183 -55.19 9.75 19.31
N GLN A 184 -55.25 8.41 19.25
CA GLN A 184 -56.37 7.65 19.79
C GLN A 184 -56.48 7.79 21.33
N LEU A 185 -55.35 7.78 22.04
CA LEU A 185 -55.25 7.99 23.47
C LEU A 185 -55.78 9.40 23.83
N SER A 186 -55.37 10.42 23.07
CA SER A 186 -55.87 11.79 23.25
C SER A 186 -57.40 11.90 23.09
N ALA A 187 -57.96 11.29 22.05
CA ALA A 187 -59.40 11.24 21.83
C ALA A 187 -60.15 10.52 22.95
N SER A 188 -59.59 9.40 23.41
CA SER A 188 -60.13 8.62 24.53
C SER A 188 -60.14 9.42 25.86
N ALA A 189 -59.04 10.13 26.14
CA ALA A 189 -58.88 11.02 27.28
C ALA A 189 -59.94 12.16 27.26
N GLN A 190 -60.14 12.74 26.07
CA GLN A 190 -61.21 13.77 25.90
C GLN A 190 -62.63 13.22 26.20
N THR A 191 -62.91 12.04 25.65
CA THR A 191 -64.24 11.37 25.93
C THR A 191 -64.40 11.04 27.40
N LEU A 192 -63.34 10.55 28.06
CA LEU A 192 -63.31 10.28 29.47
C LEU A 192 -63.53 11.55 30.30
N SER A 193 -62.86 12.64 29.94
CA SER A 193 -63.03 13.95 30.61
C SER A 193 -64.47 14.44 30.51
N GLN A 194 -65.08 14.34 29.32
CA GLN A 194 -66.49 14.71 29.14
C GLN A 194 -67.42 13.82 29.93
N GLY A 195 -67.20 12.50 29.88
CA GLY A 195 -67.99 11.55 30.66
C GLY A 195 -67.90 11.76 32.20
N THR A 196 -66.67 12.14 32.66
CA THR A 196 -66.45 12.47 34.07
C THR A 196 -67.23 13.75 34.48
N THR A 197 -67.28 14.76 33.59
CA THR A 197 -67.98 16.00 33.79
C THR A 197 -69.53 15.74 33.88
N GLU A 198 -70.07 14.90 32.97
CA GLU A 198 -71.46 14.49 32.96
C GLU A 198 -71.79 13.67 34.21
N GLN A 199 -70.92 12.78 34.67
CA GLN A 199 -71.10 12.06 35.94
C GLN A 199 -71.12 12.99 37.15
N ALA A 200 -70.18 13.96 37.21
CA ALA A 200 -70.16 14.95 38.26
C ALA A 200 -71.49 15.73 38.35
N SER A 201 -71.97 16.19 37.19
CA SER A 201 -73.32 16.88 37.13
C SER A 201 -74.48 15.97 37.57
N SER A 202 -74.43 14.70 37.16
CA SER A 202 -75.49 13.71 37.61
C SER A 202 -75.40 13.43 39.10
N VAL A 203 -74.21 13.40 39.68
CA VAL A 203 -74.01 13.25 41.13
C VAL A 203 -74.57 14.49 41.90
N GLU A 204 -74.30 15.70 41.38
CA GLU A 204 -74.83 16.94 41.97
C GLU A 204 -76.37 16.94 41.89
N GLU A 205 -76.99 16.55 40.77
CA GLU A 205 -78.40 16.43 40.64
C GLU A 205 -79.04 15.39 41.63
N LEU A 206 -78.36 14.23 41.75
CA LEU A 206 -78.78 13.21 42.74
C LEU A 206 -78.70 13.75 44.18
N ALA A 207 -77.64 14.47 44.53
CA ALA A 207 -77.55 15.08 45.88
C ALA A 207 -78.65 16.11 46.13
N SER A 208 -78.98 16.91 45.12
CA SER A 208 -80.11 17.84 45.18
C SER A 208 -81.48 17.12 45.43
N ARG A 209 -81.69 16.06 44.64
CA ARG A 209 -82.94 15.23 44.81
C ARG A 209 -82.99 14.55 46.16
N ILE A 210 -81.93 14.04 46.72
CA ILE A 210 -81.85 13.46 48.07
C ILE A 210 -82.15 14.50 49.08
N ASN A 211 -81.63 15.73 48.97
CA ASN A 211 -81.99 16.82 49.90
C ASN A 211 -83.47 17.15 49.85
N THR A 212 -84.09 17.23 48.67
CA THR A 212 -85.54 17.46 48.51
C THR A 212 -86.33 16.33 49.13
N ILE A 213 -85.97 15.08 48.98
CA ILE A 213 -86.61 13.94 49.62
C ILE A 213 -86.51 14.00 51.16
N ALA A 214 -85.31 14.39 51.68
CA ALA A 214 -85.07 14.54 53.10
C ALA A 214 -85.95 15.65 53.70
N GLU A 215 -86.18 16.75 53.00
CA GLU A 215 -87.10 17.79 53.40
C GLU A 215 -88.56 17.28 53.40
N GLN A 216 -88.98 16.59 52.33
CA GLN A 216 -90.33 16.03 52.24
C GLN A 216 -90.60 15.01 53.35
N VAL A 217 -89.65 14.17 53.71
CA VAL A 217 -89.76 13.23 54.82
C VAL A 217 -89.91 13.96 56.16
N LYS A 218 -89.20 15.08 56.34
CA LYS A 218 -89.28 15.89 57.56
C LYS A 218 -90.72 16.57 57.73
N ASP A 219 -91.27 17.00 56.57
CA ASP A 219 -92.58 17.66 56.55
C ASP A 219 -93.74 16.64 56.74
N THR A 220 -93.52 15.34 56.60
CA THR A 220 -94.48 14.29 56.72
C THR A 220 -94.40 13.54 58.05
N ALA A 221 -93.43 13.84 58.90
CA ALA A 221 -93.26 13.26 60.26
C ALA A 221 -93.80 14.17 61.36
#